data_1c76ed317e57fa9203210db3827a5989
#
_entry.id   1c76ed317e57fa9203210db3827a5989
#
_cell.length_a   1.000
_cell.length_b   1.000
_cell.length_c   1.000
_cell.angle_alpha   90.00
_cell.angle_beta   90.00
_cell.angle_gamma   90.00
#
_symmetry.space_group_name_H-M   'P 1'
#
loop_
_entity.id
_entity.type
_entity.pdbx_description
1 polymer ?
#
loop_
_entity_poly.entity_id
_entity_poly.type
_entity_poly.pdbx_seq_one_letter_code
_entity_poly.pdbx_strand_id
1 'polypeptide(L)'
;MMTAKENFLELLKPDGQPERQLRQYEALYMCLNDPANTYLRGNRKRGTVSVDRWGTTISFPEDAPGPMPVTEDGLAVCPDVTCWRETVHAPDLAAHCADGWEACR
;
A
#
# COMPACT_ATOMS: atom_id res chain seq x y z
N MET A 1 1.85 32.98 8.80
CA MET A 1 2.40 31.60 8.81
C MET A 1 1.50 30.73 7.94
N MET A 2 2.08 30.07 6.96
CA MET A 2 1.34 29.16 6.08
C MET A 2 0.92 27.89 6.81
N THR A 3 -0.29 27.41 6.54
CA THR A 3 -0.69 26.05 6.90
C THR A 3 0.13 25.02 6.12
N ALA A 4 0.14 23.78 6.55
CA ALA A 4 0.85 22.71 5.82
C ALA A 4 0.33 22.59 4.37
N LYS A 5 -0.99 22.72 4.16
CA LYS A 5 -1.60 22.69 2.83
C LYS A 5 -1.14 23.85 1.94
N GLU A 6 -1.18 25.08 2.46
CA GLU A 6 -0.74 26.28 1.73
C GLU A 6 0.74 26.18 1.35
N ASN A 7 1.57 25.76 2.30
CA ASN A 7 2.99 25.57 2.08
C ASN A 7 3.27 24.48 1.02
N PHE A 8 2.48 23.40 1.02
CA PHE A 8 2.56 22.35 0.00
C PHE A 8 2.16 22.88 -1.39
N LEU A 9 1.08 23.67 -1.46
CA LEU A 9 0.65 24.27 -2.73
C LEU A 9 1.69 25.26 -3.29
N GLU A 10 2.43 25.98 -2.43
CA GLU A 10 3.55 26.82 -2.86
C GLU A 10 4.69 25.98 -3.48
N LEU A 11 5.00 24.79 -2.91
CA LEU A 11 6.01 23.90 -3.48
C LEU A 11 5.67 23.40 -4.88
N LEU A 12 4.40 23.36 -5.26
CA LEU A 12 3.95 22.92 -6.59
C LEU A 12 4.01 24.01 -7.67
N LYS A 13 4.23 25.26 -7.29
CA LYS A 13 4.35 26.38 -8.24
C LYS A 13 5.80 26.50 -8.76
N PRO A 14 6.04 26.85 -10.04
CA PRO A 14 7.38 27.06 -10.57
C PRO A 14 8.21 28.07 -9.80
N ASP A 15 7.58 29.17 -9.35
CA ASP A 15 8.22 30.25 -8.57
C ASP A 15 7.66 30.33 -7.14
N GLY A 16 7.22 29.20 -6.60
CA GLY A 16 6.62 29.15 -5.27
C GLY A 16 7.60 29.50 -4.17
N GLN A 17 7.09 30.12 -3.12
CA GLN A 17 7.86 30.58 -1.96
C GLN A 17 7.35 29.87 -0.68
N PRO A 18 7.68 28.58 -0.52
CA PRO A 18 7.30 27.87 0.71
C PRO A 18 8.07 28.43 1.91
N GLU A 19 7.41 28.57 3.04
CA GLU A 19 8.05 29.04 4.27
C GLU A 19 9.03 28.01 4.87
N ARG A 20 8.78 26.71 4.63
CA ARG A 20 9.60 25.61 5.15
C ARG A 20 9.42 24.34 4.33
N GLN A 21 10.32 23.39 4.51
CA GLN A 21 10.11 22.02 4.06
C GLN A 21 9.02 21.34 4.89
N LEU A 22 8.19 20.54 4.22
CA LEU A 22 7.19 19.71 4.86
C LEU A 22 7.73 18.32 5.17
N ARG A 23 7.32 17.78 6.29
CA ARG A 23 7.48 16.35 6.55
C ARG A 23 6.49 15.57 5.72
N GLN A 24 6.84 14.33 5.39
CA GLN A 24 5.93 13.38 4.77
C GLN A 24 4.60 13.34 5.56
N TYR A 25 3.49 13.38 4.88
CA TYR A 25 2.13 13.32 5.45
C TYR A 25 1.63 14.55 6.23
N GLU A 26 2.37 15.64 6.37
CA GLU A 26 1.84 16.85 7.01
C GLU A 26 0.69 17.50 6.23
N ALA A 27 0.80 17.50 4.91
CA ALA A 27 -0.20 18.11 4.02
C ALA A 27 -1.00 17.08 3.20
N LEU A 28 -0.65 15.81 3.30
CA LEU A 28 -1.26 14.72 2.53
C LEU A 28 -1.91 13.73 3.49
N TYR A 29 -3.15 13.41 3.21
CA TYR A 29 -3.85 12.31 3.88
C TYR A 29 -3.75 11.05 3.02
N MET A 30 -3.35 9.95 3.64
CA MET A 30 -3.34 8.64 3.01
C MET A 30 -4.37 7.74 3.67
N CYS A 31 -5.37 7.33 2.91
CA CYS A 31 -6.32 6.32 3.35
C CYS A 31 -5.73 4.94 3.06
N LEU A 32 -5.22 4.26 4.10
CA LEU A 32 -4.69 2.90 3.97
C LEU A 32 -5.75 1.81 4.18
N ASN A 33 -6.96 2.21 4.56
CA ASN A 33 -8.08 1.32 4.82
C ASN A 33 -9.17 1.41 3.74
N ASP A 34 -8.79 1.84 2.53
CA ASP A 34 -9.69 1.80 1.39
C ASP A 34 -10.04 0.35 1.02
N PRO A 35 -11.19 0.13 0.34
CA PRO A 35 -11.65 -1.21 0.01
C PRO A 35 -10.66 -2.04 -0.79
N ALA A 36 -9.97 -1.46 -1.76
CA ALA A 36 -9.01 -2.17 -2.59
C ALA A 36 -7.78 -2.60 -1.78
N ASN A 37 -7.19 -1.70 -1.01
CA ASN A 37 -6.03 -2.01 -0.19
C ASN A 37 -6.37 -3.06 0.89
N THR A 38 -7.52 -2.93 1.53
CA THR A 38 -8.00 -3.90 2.53
C THR A 38 -8.19 -5.28 1.92
N TYR A 39 -8.80 -5.37 0.75
CA TYR A 39 -9.00 -6.62 0.03
C TYR A 39 -7.67 -7.25 -0.42
N LEU A 40 -6.78 -6.47 -1.05
CA LEU A 40 -5.51 -6.95 -1.59
C LEU A 40 -4.56 -7.45 -0.50
N ARG A 41 -4.47 -6.73 0.60
CA ARG A 41 -3.55 -7.07 1.70
C ARG A 41 -4.00 -8.29 2.50
N GLY A 42 -5.29 -8.55 2.57
CA GLY A 42 -5.83 -9.60 3.42
C GLY A 42 -5.53 -9.36 4.90
N ASN A 43 -5.43 -10.44 5.66
CA ASN A 43 -5.18 -10.37 7.10
C ASN A 43 -3.67 -10.34 7.39
N ARG A 44 -3.16 -9.17 7.75
CA ARG A 44 -1.77 -8.96 8.17
C ARG A 44 -1.68 -8.74 9.67
N LYS A 45 -2.09 -9.72 10.43
CA LYS A 45 -2.05 -9.67 11.89
C LYS A 45 -0.68 -10.11 12.41
N ARG A 46 -0.18 -9.40 13.43
CA ARG A 46 1.07 -9.75 14.12
C ARG A 46 1.02 -11.19 14.66
N GLY A 47 2.11 -11.93 14.54
CA GLY A 47 2.21 -13.32 14.92
C GLY A 47 1.60 -14.30 13.91
N THR A 48 1.27 -13.87 12.70
CA THR A 48 0.64 -14.73 11.69
C THR A 48 1.45 -14.82 10.40
N VAL A 49 1.19 -15.91 9.68
CA VAL A 49 1.57 -16.10 8.28
C VAL A 49 0.28 -16.18 7.47
N SER A 50 0.18 -15.42 6.39
CA SER A 50 -1.00 -15.36 5.54
C SER A 50 -0.61 -15.24 4.07
N VAL A 51 -1.56 -15.50 3.18
CA VAL A 51 -1.37 -15.29 1.73
C VAL A 51 -2.27 -14.14 1.32
N ASP A 52 -1.72 -13.14 0.64
CA ASP A 52 -2.49 -12.02 0.13
C ASP A 52 -3.23 -12.37 -1.18
N ARG A 53 -3.94 -11.41 -1.75
CA ARG A 53 -4.74 -11.64 -2.97
C ARG A 53 -3.90 -11.76 -4.25
N TRP A 54 -2.63 -11.40 -4.20
CA TRP A 54 -1.67 -11.67 -5.28
C TRP A 54 -1.02 -13.04 -5.16
N GLY A 55 -1.33 -13.81 -4.11
CA GLY A 55 -0.74 -15.11 -3.82
C GLY A 55 0.59 -15.02 -3.07
N THR A 56 1.00 -13.84 -2.62
CA THR A 56 2.25 -13.66 -1.88
C THR A 56 2.09 -14.14 -0.44
N THR A 57 2.98 -15.02 -0.01
CA THR A 57 3.05 -15.43 1.40
C THR A 57 3.68 -14.32 2.22
N ILE A 58 2.97 -13.85 3.23
CA ILE A 58 3.36 -12.75 4.11
C ILE A 58 3.52 -13.29 5.53
N SER A 59 4.67 -13.04 6.13
CA SER A 59 4.93 -13.31 7.55
C SER A 59 4.99 -12.02 8.35
N PHE A 60 4.31 -12.00 9.49
CA PHE A 60 4.38 -10.88 10.44
C PHE A 60 4.77 -11.41 11.82
N PRO A 61 6.08 -11.68 12.07
CA PRO A 61 6.56 -12.14 13.37
C PRO A 61 6.23 -11.18 14.51
N GLU A 62 6.14 -11.68 15.72
CA GLU A 62 5.81 -10.88 16.92
C GLU A 62 6.79 -9.72 17.15
N ASP A 63 8.06 -9.93 16.89
CA ASP A 63 9.16 -8.99 17.10
C ASP A 63 9.50 -8.15 15.86
N ALA A 64 8.83 -8.38 14.74
CA ALA A 64 9.08 -7.63 13.51
C ALA A 64 8.40 -6.26 13.51
N PRO A 65 9.00 -5.23 12.88
CA PRO A 65 8.39 -3.90 12.76
C PRO A 65 7.18 -3.87 11.82
N GLY A 66 7.01 -4.87 10.95
CA GLY A 66 5.92 -4.96 10.00
C GLY A 66 5.87 -6.31 9.29
N PRO A 67 4.80 -6.55 8.52
CA PRO A 67 4.68 -7.74 7.69
C PRO A 67 5.66 -7.69 6.52
N MET A 68 6.26 -8.83 6.19
CA MET A 68 7.22 -8.98 5.10
C MET A 68 6.88 -10.19 4.23
N PRO A 69 7.14 -10.13 2.92
CA PRO A 69 7.06 -11.30 2.07
C PRO A 69 8.07 -12.38 2.50
N VAL A 70 7.64 -13.63 2.43
CA VAL A 70 8.53 -14.77 2.67
C VAL A 70 9.26 -15.10 1.38
N THR A 71 10.60 -15.11 1.44
CA THR A 71 11.49 -15.30 0.27
C THR A 71 12.05 -16.72 0.17
N GLU A 72 11.37 -17.69 0.75
CA GLU A 72 11.77 -19.11 0.67
C GLU A 72 11.49 -19.69 -0.70
N ASP A 73 12.34 -20.62 -1.12
CA ASP A 73 12.15 -21.38 -2.36
C ASP A 73 10.79 -22.12 -2.34
N GLY A 74 10.11 -22.10 -3.48
CA GLY A 74 8.80 -22.71 -3.64
C GLY A 74 7.61 -21.87 -3.18
N LEU A 75 7.82 -20.74 -2.50
CA LEU A 75 6.76 -19.80 -2.12
C LEU A 75 6.64 -18.58 -3.04
N ALA A 76 7.55 -18.41 -3.98
CA ALA A 76 7.50 -17.32 -4.94
C ALA A 76 6.32 -17.50 -5.92
N VAL A 77 5.47 -16.48 -6.04
CA VAL A 77 4.36 -16.45 -7.03
C VAL A 77 4.90 -16.51 -8.45
N CYS A 78 6.02 -15.85 -8.70
CA CYS A 78 6.67 -15.79 -9.99
C CYS A 78 8.15 -16.20 -9.84
N PRO A 79 8.46 -17.50 -9.88
CA PRO A 79 9.84 -17.98 -9.73
C PRO A 79 10.73 -17.63 -10.92
N ASP A 80 10.13 -17.45 -12.10
CA ASP A 80 10.81 -17.01 -13.32
C ASP A 80 10.08 -15.80 -13.90
N VAL A 81 10.72 -14.64 -13.85
CA VAL A 81 10.14 -13.37 -14.32
C VAL A 81 9.80 -13.38 -15.82
N THR A 82 10.46 -14.23 -16.61
CA THR A 82 10.14 -14.35 -18.05
C THR A 82 8.77 -14.97 -18.29
N CYS A 83 8.24 -15.71 -17.31
CA CYS A 83 6.93 -16.38 -17.35
C CYS A 83 5.87 -15.65 -16.49
N TRP A 84 6.06 -14.39 -16.18
CA TRP A 84 5.15 -13.66 -15.26
C TRP A 84 3.68 -13.63 -15.74
N ARG A 85 3.44 -13.60 -17.05
CA ARG A 85 2.08 -13.58 -17.61
C ARG A 85 1.29 -14.84 -17.29
N GLU A 86 1.98 -15.96 -17.07
CA GLU A 86 1.37 -17.25 -16.76
C GLU A 86 1.12 -17.45 -15.26
N THR A 87 1.93 -16.79 -14.43
CA THR A 87 1.98 -17.02 -12.99
C THR A 87 1.38 -15.89 -12.16
N VAL A 88 1.41 -14.65 -12.67
CA VAL A 88 0.91 -13.47 -11.93
C VAL A 88 -0.47 -13.06 -12.47
N HIS A 89 -1.48 -13.14 -11.62
CA HIS A 89 -2.85 -12.79 -11.96
C HIS A 89 -3.34 -11.67 -11.04
N ALA A 90 -3.80 -10.56 -11.65
CA ALA A 90 -4.38 -9.45 -10.90
C ALA A 90 -5.69 -9.87 -10.24
N PRO A 91 -5.89 -9.55 -8.95
CA PRO A 91 -7.18 -9.74 -8.30
C PRO A 91 -8.28 -8.92 -8.95
N ASP A 92 -9.51 -9.45 -8.98
CA ASP A 92 -10.68 -8.76 -9.53
C ASP A 92 -11.21 -7.73 -8.51
N LEU A 93 -10.71 -6.51 -8.60
CA LEU A 93 -11.14 -5.42 -7.72
C LEU A 93 -12.56 -4.95 -8.03
N ALA A 94 -13.02 -5.03 -9.27
CA ALA A 94 -14.37 -4.62 -9.64
C ALA A 94 -15.42 -5.52 -8.98
N ALA A 95 -15.15 -6.83 -8.89
CA ALA A 95 -16.04 -7.77 -8.24
C ALA A 95 -16.08 -7.66 -6.71
N HIS A 96 -14.96 -7.27 -6.09
CA HIS A 96 -14.80 -7.34 -4.63
C HIS A 96 -14.73 -5.98 -3.91
N CYS A 97 -14.49 -4.89 -4.62
CA CYS A 97 -14.24 -3.57 -4.07
C CYS A 97 -15.15 -2.48 -4.63
N ALA A 98 -16.39 -2.83 -5.03
CA ALA A 98 -17.36 -1.88 -5.58
C ALA A 98 -17.87 -0.88 -4.52
N ASP A 99 -17.99 -1.32 -3.26
CA ASP A 99 -18.58 -0.57 -2.16
C ASP A 99 -17.52 -0.09 -1.15
N GLY A 100 -17.90 0.83 -0.27
CA GLY A 100 -17.09 1.26 0.87
C GLY A 100 -16.15 2.45 0.58
N TRP A 101 -16.11 2.98 -0.63
CA TRP A 101 -15.24 4.11 -1.00
C TRP A 101 -15.67 5.44 -0.38
N GLU A 102 -16.93 5.59 -0.03
CA GLU A 102 -17.45 6.82 0.58
C GLU A 102 -16.77 7.14 1.93
N ALA A 103 -16.38 6.11 2.68
CA ALA A 103 -15.68 6.28 3.96
C ALA A 103 -14.24 6.83 3.80
N CYS A 104 -13.73 6.88 2.57
CA CYS A 104 -12.37 7.34 2.25
C CYS A 104 -12.32 8.78 1.71
N ARG A 105 -13.46 9.47 1.65
CA ARG A 105 -13.57 10.86 1.16
C ARG A 105 -13.31 11.90 2.24
#